data_5dee8484dbbc9b4116f3981c231082f1
#
_entry.id   5dee8484dbbc9b4116f3981c231082f1
#
_cell.length_a   1.000
_cell.length_b   1.000
_cell.length_c   1.000
_cell.angle_alpha   90.00
_cell.angle_beta   90.00
_cell.angle_gamma   90.00
#
_symmetry.space_group_name_H-M   'P 1'
#
loop_
_entity.id
_entity.type
_entity.pdbx_description
1 polymer ?
#
loop_
_entity_poly.entity_id
_entity_poly.type
_entity_poly.pdbx_seq_one_letter_code
_entity_poly.pdbx_strand_id
1 'polypeptide(L)'
;MITGPGSPSVLSNMAVSIEQHVDWVVERIAALRDAGFTTMEATDTAQAGWERHMADCATLTLHRLANTWYTGANVPGKPQGVMPYTGGVGPYRSICNEVVGRGMLGFRLTGPGVAEQCNDGEVVRLQPDVRLVLGMLAEMNLPPIETMGAQGARDFLTEFNKGRPAGRPVGEVGTGMLQGADGPLPYKLYRPATAGPHPIVVYFHGGGWVLGDELSDDPFCRDLCRRTGMIIVSVGYRHAPEHRFPAAAEDGYAATRWIAAHADELGGRPGPVLVAGWSAGGNIAAVTCQLARDRGGPEISGQLLICPVTDSTFDRQSYVDNAAGYFLTRGLMFWFWDLYCSPADRTDPRVAPLRGKLEGLPPAFIADRKSVV
;
A
#
# COMPACT_ATOMS: atom_id res chain seq x y z
N MET A 1 9.64 -12.16 32.18
CA MET A 1 10.34 -10.92 32.54
C MET A 1 9.47 -9.76 32.08
N ILE A 2 9.05 -8.88 33.01
CA ILE A 2 8.09 -7.80 32.69
C ILE A 2 8.69 -6.77 31.75
N THR A 3 9.99 -6.50 31.88
CA THR A 3 10.76 -5.68 30.96
C THR A 3 11.99 -6.44 30.54
N GLY A 4 12.01 -6.99 29.35
CA GLY A 4 13.09 -7.81 28.84
C GLY A 4 13.66 -7.30 27.52
N PRO A 5 14.65 -7.98 26.96
CA PRO A 5 15.10 -7.75 25.60
C PRO A 5 13.89 -7.79 24.66
N GLY A 6 13.83 -6.88 23.71
CA GLY A 6 12.73 -6.78 22.77
C GLY A 6 11.48 -6.04 23.27
N SER A 7 11.54 -5.39 24.43
CA SER A 7 10.49 -4.49 24.90
C SER A 7 10.94 -3.02 24.87
N PRO A 8 10.02 -2.05 24.80
CA PRO A 8 10.36 -0.63 24.94
C PRO A 8 10.74 -0.36 26.41
N SER A 9 12.03 -0.29 26.66
CA SER A 9 12.55 -0.10 28.02
C SER A 9 13.34 1.22 28.14
N VAL A 10 14.62 1.16 27.91
CA VAL A 10 15.55 2.31 28.14
C VAL A 10 15.41 3.47 27.15
N LEU A 11 14.69 3.29 26.04
CA LEU A 11 14.48 4.30 25.01
C LEU A 11 13.10 4.96 25.12
N SER A 12 12.38 4.70 26.20
CA SER A 12 11.06 5.27 26.50
C SER A 12 10.97 5.65 27.98
N ASN A 13 9.88 6.27 28.37
CA ASN A 13 9.58 6.46 29.81
C ASN A 13 9.37 5.06 30.43
N MET A 14 10.32 4.61 31.21
CA MET A 14 10.33 3.27 31.81
C MET A 14 9.10 3.01 32.69
N ALA A 15 8.64 4.01 33.45
CA ALA A 15 7.44 3.85 34.29
C ALA A 15 6.20 3.52 33.45
N VAL A 16 5.97 4.28 32.38
CA VAL A 16 4.84 4.04 31.46
C VAL A 16 4.94 2.68 30.79
N SER A 17 6.15 2.25 30.42
CA SER A 17 6.36 0.93 29.81
C SER A 17 6.11 -0.20 30.81
N ILE A 18 6.55 -0.04 32.05
CA ILE A 18 6.34 -1.03 33.13
C ILE A 18 4.85 -1.16 33.45
N GLU A 19 4.13 -0.05 33.61
CA GLU A 19 2.68 -0.06 33.86
C GLU A 19 1.95 -0.83 32.75
N GLN A 20 2.21 -0.50 31.50
CA GLN A 20 1.59 -1.19 30.36
C GLN A 20 1.90 -2.69 30.34
N HIS A 21 3.12 -3.10 30.67
CA HIS A 21 3.48 -4.50 30.73
C HIS A 21 2.78 -5.22 31.88
N VAL A 22 2.72 -4.59 33.05
CA VAL A 22 2.02 -5.15 34.22
C VAL A 22 0.55 -5.34 33.94
N ASP A 23 -0.12 -4.32 33.42
CA ASP A 23 -1.54 -4.39 33.09
C ASP A 23 -1.82 -5.54 32.10
N TRP A 24 -1.06 -5.59 30.99
CA TRP A 24 -1.23 -6.64 29.99
C TRP A 24 -0.99 -8.05 30.57
N VAL A 25 0.06 -8.24 31.38
CA VAL A 25 0.37 -9.54 31.99
C VAL A 25 -0.71 -9.96 32.96
N VAL A 26 -1.17 -9.06 33.82
CA VAL A 26 -2.24 -9.36 34.82
C VAL A 26 -3.54 -9.76 34.13
N GLU A 27 -3.94 -9.01 33.10
CA GLU A 27 -5.14 -9.34 32.32
C GLU A 27 -5.00 -10.71 31.63
N ARG A 28 -3.81 -11.03 31.08
CA ARG A 28 -3.58 -12.34 30.42
C ARG A 28 -3.58 -13.49 31.42
N ILE A 29 -2.96 -13.33 32.59
CA ILE A 29 -3.01 -14.35 33.64
C ILE A 29 -4.45 -14.63 34.07
N ALA A 30 -5.25 -13.58 34.26
CA ALA A 30 -6.66 -13.74 34.62
C ALA A 30 -7.44 -14.48 33.51
N ALA A 31 -7.32 -14.04 32.27
CA ALA A 31 -8.01 -14.66 31.13
C ALA A 31 -7.60 -16.13 30.92
N LEU A 32 -6.32 -16.46 31.02
CA LEU A 32 -5.83 -17.82 30.90
C LEU A 32 -6.35 -18.73 32.01
N ARG A 33 -6.31 -18.26 33.25
CA ARG A 33 -6.84 -18.99 34.40
C ARG A 33 -8.35 -19.27 34.24
N ASP A 34 -9.11 -18.26 33.84
CA ASP A 34 -10.56 -18.37 33.66
C ASP A 34 -10.95 -19.31 32.51
N ALA A 35 -10.06 -19.46 31.51
CA ALA A 35 -10.18 -20.40 30.41
C ALA A 35 -9.58 -21.80 30.73
N GLY A 36 -8.97 -22.01 31.90
CA GLY A 36 -8.35 -23.28 32.29
C GLY A 36 -6.96 -23.54 31.73
N PHE A 37 -6.34 -22.56 31.11
CA PHE A 37 -4.95 -22.67 30.64
C PHE A 37 -3.96 -22.35 31.77
N THR A 38 -2.83 -23.06 31.76
CA THR A 38 -1.76 -22.89 32.76
C THR A 38 -0.44 -22.42 32.14
N THR A 39 -0.29 -22.56 30.82
CA THR A 39 0.91 -22.09 30.12
C THR A 39 0.54 -21.27 28.88
N MET A 40 1.40 -20.32 28.57
CA MET A 40 1.37 -19.53 27.35
C MET A 40 2.81 -19.42 26.82
N GLU A 41 3.04 -19.90 25.60
CA GLU A 41 4.36 -19.94 24.97
C GLU A 41 4.28 -19.33 23.58
N ALA A 42 5.26 -18.49 23.23
CA ALA A 42 5.37 -17.96 21.89
C ALA A 42 5.71 -19.07 20.89
N THR A 43 5.11 -19.06 19.71
CA THR A 43 5.48 -19.96 18.63
C THR A 43 6.80 -19.52 17.98
N ASP A 44 7.51 -20.45 17.36
CA ASP A 44 8.76 -20.15 16.64
C ASP A 44 8.53 -19.10 15.53
N THR A 45 7.41 -19.19 14.82
CA THR A 45 6.99 -18.22 13.79
C THR A 45 6.84 -16.82 14.38
N ALA A 46 6.17 -16.69 15.51
CA ALA A 46 5.95 -15.40 16.18
C ALA A 46 7.27 -14.83 16.72
N GLN A 47 8.12 -15.67 17.32
CA GLN A 47 9.42 -15.24 17.81
C GLN A 47 10.31 -14.72 16.67
N ALA A 48 10.45 -15.49 15.58
CA ALA A 48 11.24 -15.08 14.43
C ALA A 48 10.68 -13.80 13.76
N GLY A 49 9.35 -13.65 13.70
CA GLY A 49 8.69 -12.44 13.22
C GLY A 49 8.99 -11.22 14.07
N TRP A 50 8.97 -11.39 15.41
CA TRP A 50 9.30 -10.33 16.35
C TRP A 50 10.77 -9.90 16.27
N GLU A 51 11.70 -10.84 16.16
CA GLU A 51 13.13 -10.55 15.99
C GLU A 51 13.41 -9.75 14.71
N ARG A 52 12.79 -10.13 13.60
CA ARG A 52 12.86 -9.34 12.35
C ARG A 52 12.32 -7.92 12.53
N HIS A 53 11.15 -7.80 13.14
CA HIS A 53 10.53 -6.49 13.40
C HIS A 53 11.42 -5.58 14.27
N MET A 54 12.05 -6.12 15.30
CA MET A 54 13.00 -5.36 16.13
C MET A 54 14.20 -4.88 15.29
N ALA A 55 14.74 -5.75 14.44
CA ALA A 55 15.85 -5.40 13.56
C ALA A 55 15.44 -4.30 12.56
N ASP A 56 14.22 -4.37 12.00
CA ASP A 56 13.68 -3.35 11.09
C ASP A 56 13.47 -2.00 11.79
N CYS A 57 12.88 -2.00 13.00
CA CYS A 57 12.75 -0.79 13.82
C CYS A 57 14.11 -0.13 14.08
N ALA A 58 15.13 -0.93 14.34
CA ALA A 58 16.48 -0.44 14.61
C ALA A 58 17.10 0.25 13.38
N THR A 59 16.67 -0.07 12.15
CA THR A 59 17.16 0.60 10.93
C THR A 59 16.80 2.08 10.87
N LEU A 60 15.73 2.48 11.54
CA LEU A 60 15.27 3.86 11.63
C LEU A 60 16.01 4.69 12.67
N THR A 61 16.98 4.07 13.36
CA THR A 61 17.72 4.71 14.47
C THR A 61 19.23 4.68 14.21
N LEU A 62 19.96 5.51 14.95
CA LEU A 62 21.42 5.55 14.92
C LEU A 62 22.09 4.36 15.68
N HIS A 63 21.32 3.53 16.37
CA HIS A 63 21.87 2.42 17.17
C HIS A 63 22.68 1.43 16.34
N ARG A 64 22.33 1.20 15.09
CA ARG A 64 23.10 0.31 14.19
C ARG A 64 24.48 0.85 13.84
N LEU A 65 24.69 2.15 13.95
CA LEU A 65 25.97 2.80 13.66
C LEU A 65 26.89 2.88 14.89
N ALA A 66 26.37 2.53 16.06
CA ALA A 66 27.08 2.66 17.33
C ALA A 66 27.61 1.30 17.80
N ASN A 67 28.88 1.25 18.16
CA ASN A 67 29.49 0.10 18.82
C ASN A 67 29.14 0.12 20.32
N THR A 68 27.99 -0.43 20.68
CA THR A 68 27.45 -0.36 22.04
C THR A 68 27.02 -1.72 22.57
N TRP A 69 26.84 -1.80 23.89
CA TRP A 69 26.30 -3.01 24.52
C TRP A 69 24.85 -3.30 24.10
N TYR A 70 24.08 -2.30 23.63
CA TYR A 70 22.74 -2.48 23.06
C TYR A 70 22.72 -3.35 21.80
N THR A 71 23.83 -3.37 21.07
CA THR A 71 23.98 -4.18 19.87
C THR A 71 24.77 -5.45 20.12
N GLY A 72 25.31 -5.66 21.34
CA GLY A 72 26.23 -6.75 21.64
C GLY A 72 27.62 -6.59 21.03
N ALA A 73 27.90 -5.46 20.36
CA ALA A 73 29.14 -5.21 19.65
C ALA A 73 30.35 -5.02 20.58
N ASN A 74 30.12 -4.82 21.88
CA ASN A 74 31.17 -4.73 22.91
C ASN A 74 31.72 -6.09 23.36
N VAL A 75 31.17 -7.21 22.90
CA VAL A 75 31.62 -8.56 23.24
C VAL A 75 32.12 -9.24 21.97
N PRO A 76 33.43 -9.55 21.87
CA PRO A 76 33.98 -10.25 20.70
C PRO A 76 33.31 -11.62 20.48
N GLY A 77 32.91 -11.90 19.23
CA GLY A 77 32.29 -13.17 18.82
C GLY A 77 30.82 -13.32 19.16
N LYS A 78 30.20 -12.35 19.84
CA LYS A 78 28.75 -12.35 20.08
C LYS A 78 27.98 -11.93 18.82
N PRO A 79 26.88 -12.62 18.45
CA PRO A 79 25.99 -12.14 17.40
C PRO A 79 25.52 -10.72 17.69
N GLN A 80 25.58 -9.85 16.68
CA GLN A 80 25.15 -8.46 16.82
C GLN A 80 23.67 -8.33 16.48
N GLY A 81 22.91 -7.67 17.35
CA GLY A 81 21.50 -7.35 17.14
C GLY A 81 21.05 -6.31 18.15
N VAL A 82 20.15 -5.41 17.76
CA VAL A 82 19.64 -4.39 18.68
C VAL A 82 18.66 -5.05 19.66
N MET A 83 18.99 -5.03 20.94
CA MET A 83 18.21 -5.69 21.98
C MET A 83 16.95 -4.94 22.43
N PRO A 84 16.95 -3.59 22.60
CA PRO A 84 15.75 -2.88 22.99
C PRO A 84 14.83 -2.65 21.78
N TYR A 85 13.52 -2.69 22.01
CA TYR A 85 12.54 -2.31 21.01
C TYR A 85 12.57 -0.79 20.80
N THR A 86 12.86 -0.36 19.58
CA THR A 86 13.03 1.06 19.20
C THR A 86 11.82 1.67 18.52
N GLY A 87 10.74 0.90 18.31
CA GLY A 87 9.53 1.34 17.64
C GLY A 87 8.57 2.20 18.48
N GLY A 88 8.90 2.46 19.77
CA GLY A 88 8.09 3.28 20.66
C GLY A 88 7.00 2.53 21.44
N VAL A 89 6.53 3.13 22.55
CA VAL A 89 5.54 2.49 23.45
C VAL A 89 4.16 2.38 22.81
N GLY A 90 3.71 3.39 22.07
CA GLY A 90 2.42 3.41 21.41
C GLY A 90 2.25 2.24 20.41
N PRO A 91 3.14 2.10 19.40
CA PRO A 91 3.15 0.95 18.50
C PRO A 91 3.27 -0.39 19.21
N TYR A 92 4.10 -0.50 20.25
CA TYR A 92 4.21 -1.72 21.05
C TYR A 92 2.89 -2.12 21.69
N ARG A 93 2.20 -1.17 22.33
CA ARG A 93 0.85 -1.37 22.92
C ARG A 93 -0.16 -1.83 21.88
N SER A 94 -0.15 -1.21 20.70
CA SER A 94 -1.01 -1.59 19.59
C SER A 94 -0.79 -3.04 19.17
N ILE A 95 0.48 -3.49 19.07
CA ILE A 95 0.81 -4.89 18.77
C ILE A 95 0.28 -5.84 19.85
N CYS A 96 0.49 -5.50 21.12
CA CYS A 96 -0.02 -6.30 22.24
C CYS A 96 -1.54 -6.46 22.19
N ASN A 97 -2.26 -5.39 21.86
CA ASN A 97 -3.72 -5.41 21.72
C ASN A 97 -4.15 -6.25 20.49
N GLU A 98 -3.44 -6.16 19.39
CA GLU A 98 -3.70 -6.95 18.19
C GLU A 98 -3.55 -8.45 18.45
N VAL A 99 -2.49 -8.86 19.16
CA VAL A 99 -2.28 -10.26 19.59
C VAL A 99 -3.51 -10.80 20.33
N VAL A 100 -4.03 -10.01 21.27
CA VAL A 100 -5.21 -10.38 22.05
C VAL A 100 -6.47 -10.41 21.19
N GLY A 101 -6.71 -9.36 20.42
CA GLY A 101 -7.89 -9.21 19.57
C GLY A 101 -7.99 -10.29 18.47
N ARG A 102 -6.86 -10.91 18.12
CA ARG A 102 -6.75 -12.04 17.17
C ARG A 102 -6.66 -13.40 17.85
N GLY A 103 -7.16 -13.55 19.07
CA GLY A 103 -7.20 -14.81 19.78
C GLY A 103 -5.84 -15.35 20.20
N MET A 104 -4.99 -14.49 20.76
CA MET A 104 -3.62 -14.80 21.17
C MET A 104 -2.75 -15.24 19.99
N LEU A 105 -2.79 -14.51 18.88
CA LEU A 105 -1.96 -14.76 17.70
C LEU A 105 -0.48 -14.86 18.09
N GLY A 106 0.20 -15.89 17.59
CA GLY A 106 1.60 -16.17 17.85
C GLY A 106 1.86 -16.92 19.15
N PHE A 107 0.80 -17.42 19.83
CA PHE A 107 0.95 -18.15 21.07
C PHE A 107 0.30 -19.53 21.02
N ARG A 108 0.94 -20.45 21.79
CA ARG A 108 0.42 -21.76 22.14
C ARG A 108 -0.03 -21.71 23.60
N LEU A 109 -1.26 -22.15 23.86
CA LEU A 109 -1.87 -22.19 25.19
C LEU A 109 -2.14 -23.65 25.57
N THR A 110 -1.69 -24.08 26.75
CA THR A 110 -1.95 -25.43 27.24
C THR A 110 -2.41 -25.41 28.69
N GLY A 111 -3.16 -26.46 29.10
CA GLY A 111 -3.65 -26.62 30.47
C GLY A 111 -4.22 -28.01 30.72
N PRO A 112 -4.29 -28.44 32.00
CA PRO A 112 -4.85 -29.75 32.34
C PRO A 112 -6.34 -29.79 32.06
N GLY A 113 -6.77 -30.78 31.28
CA GLY A 113 -8.18 -31.00 30.96
C GLY A 113 -8.80 -30.06 29.91
N VAL A 114 -8.02 -29.18 29.30
CA VAL A 114 -8.45 -28.35 28.19
C VAL A 114 -7.68 -28.73 26.92
N ALA A 115 -8.33 -28.59 25.77
CA ALA A 115 -7.62 -28.80 24.49
C ALA A 115 -6.56 -27.74 24.28
N GLU A 116 -5.41 -28.14 23.75
CA GLU A 116 -4.36 -27.20 23.33
C GLU A 116 -4.91 -26.23 22.28
N GLN A 117 -4.64 -24.95 22.47
CA GLN A 117 -4.93 -23.91 21.51
C GLN A 117 -3.60 -23.34 20.97
N CYS A 118 -3.37 -23.49 19.68
CA CYS A 118 -2.23 -22.89 19.01
C CYS A 118 -2.70 -21.98 17.89
N ASN A 119 -2.43 -20.68 18.01
CA ASN A 119 -2.72 -19.69 16.99
C ASN A 119 -1.40 -19.19 16.40
N ASP A 120 -0.78 -20.06 15.57
CA ASP A 120 0.52 -19.76 14.95
C ASP A 120 0.40 -18.67 13.87
N GLY A 121 1.37 -17.78 13.83
CA GLY A 121 1.44 -16.71 12.84
C GLY A 121 2.35 -15.56 13.22
N GLU A 122 2.68 -14.75 12.25
CA GLU A 122 3.47 -13.54 12.49
C GLU A 122 2.65 -12.50 13.24
N VAL A 123 3.13 -12.11 14.41
CA VAL A 123 2.51 -11.08 15.26
C VAL A 123 2.62 -9.69 14.64
N VAL A 124 3.64 -9.44 13.85
CA VAL A 124 3.90 -8.15 13.21
C VAL A 124 3.97 -8.32 11.70
N ARG A 125 2.92 -7.85 11.01
CA ARG A 125 2.81 -7.89 9.55
C ARG A 125 3.23 -6.60 8.85
N LEU A 126 3.27 -5.48 9.60
CA LEU A 126 3.54 -4.15 9.05
C LEU A 126 4.98 -3.74 9.30
N GLN A 127 5.57 -3.11 8.29
CA GLN A 127 6.84 -2.41 8.45
C GLN A 127 6.71 -1.29 9.49
N PRO A 128 7.78 -0.96 10.23
CA PRO A 128 7.73 0.02 11.31
C PRO A 128 7.26 1.41 10.86
N ASP A 129 7.69 1.86 9.69
CA ASP A 129 7.30 3.14 9.09
C ASP A 129 5.81 3.17 8.74
N VAL A 130 5.27 2.08 8.19
CA VAL A 130 3.83 1.95 7.90
C VAL A 130 3.01 1.98 9.18
N ARG A 131 3.45 1.29 10.23
CA ARG A 131 2.79 1.32 11.55
C ARG A 131 2.81 2.70 12.17
N LEU A 132 3.93 3.42 12.04
CA LEU A 132 4.03 4.81 12.51
C LEU A 132 3.01 5.70 11.80
N VAL A 133 2.93 5.62 10.48
CA VAL A 133 1.97 6.40 9.67
C VAL A 133 0.52 6.06 10.05
N LEU A 134 0.18 4.79 10.20
CA LEU A 134 -1.17 4.38 10.63
C LEU A 134 -1.50 4.89 12.03
N GLY A 135 -0.53 4.89 12.95
CA GLY A 135 -0.67 5.47 14.29
C GLY A 135 -0.96 6.96 14.24
N MET A 136 -0.20 7.72 13.45
CA MET A 136 -0.44 9.15 13.26
C MET A 136 -1.82 9.44 12.65
N LEU A 137 -2.24 8.66 11.66
CA LEU A 137 -3.58 8.80 11.07
C LEU A 137 -4.69 8.49 12.08
N ALA A 138 -4.50 7.47 12.93
CA ALA A 138 -5.47 7.14 13.98
C ALA A 138 -5.59 8.26 15.04
N GLU A 139 -4.48 8.90 15.42
CA GLU A 139 -4.46 10.03 16.35
C GLU A 139 -5.19 11.27 15.80
N MET A 140 -5.22 11.45 14.48
CA MET A 140 -5.95 12.54 13.82
C MET A 140 -7.47 12.41 13.96
N ASN A 141 -7.97 11.22 14.33
CA ASN A 141 -9.39 10.92 14.53
C ASN A 141 -10.29 11.41 13.38
N LEU A 142 -9.84 11.17 12.15
CA LEU A 142 -10.54 11.60 10.94
C LEU A 142 -11.80 10.75 10.72
N PRO A 143 -12.90 11.35 10.23
CA PRO A 143 -14.07 10.56 9.85
C PRO A 143 -13.73 9.63 8.67
N PRO A 144 -14.36 8.43 8.58
CA PRO A 144 -14.15 7.54 7.45
C PRO A 144 -14.45 8.24 6.12
N ILE A 145 -13.56 8.09 5.15
CA ILE A 145 -13.64 8.76 3.84
C ILE A 145 -14.97 8.46 3.14
N GLU A 146 -15.45 7.23 3.24
CA GLU A 146 -16.71 6.80 2.66
C GLU A 146 -17.95 7.52 3.21
N THR A 147 -17.83 8.18 4.36
CA THR A 147 -18.93 8.96 4.97
C THR A 147 -19.01 10.40 4.45
N MET A 148 -17.98 10.86 3.74
CA MET A 148 -17.89 12.25 3.25
C MET A 148 -18.60 12.46 1.92
N GLY A 149 -19.03 11.39 1.23
CA GLY A 149 -19.44 11.44 -0.18
C GLY A 149 -18.25 11.67 -1.13
N ALA A 150 -18.46 11.51 -2.43
CA ALA A 150 -17.35 11.57 -3.40
C ALA A 150 -16.69 12.96 -3.44
N GLN A 151 -17.47 14.04 -3.51
CA GLN A 151 -16.92 15.40 -3.55
C GLN A 151 -16.22 15.77 -2.22
N GLY A 152 -16.86 15.49 -1.08
CA GLY A 152 -16.26 15.78 0.22
C GLY A 152 -14.94 15.03 0.44
N ALA A 153 -14.85 13.77 -0.02
CA ALA A 153 -13.61 13.00 0.03
C ALA A 153 -12.51 13.59 -0.88
N ARG A 154 -12.85 14.10 -2.05
CA ARG A 154 -11.90 14.82 -2.95
C ARG A 154 -11.39 16.11 -2.31
N ASP A 155 -12.30 16.91 -1.77
CA ASP A 155 -11.97 18.18 -1.12
C ASP A 155 -11.07 17.94 0.12
N PHE A 156 -11.39 16.93 0.91
CA PHE A 156 -10.58 16.50 2.05
C PHE A 156 -9.17 16.10 1.62
N LEU A 157 -9.01 15.26 0.60
CA LEU A 157 -7.69 14.84 0.12
C LEU A 157 -6.89 16.01 -0.48
N THR A 158 -7.54 16.93 -1.16
CA THR A 158 -6.92 18.14 -1.70
C THR A 158 -6.35 18.97 -0.55
N GLU A 159 -7.13 19.19 0.50
CA GLU A 159 -6.68 19.94 1.68
C GLU A 159 -5.59 19.19 2.45
N PHE A 160 -5.75 17.89 2.65
CA PHE A 160 -4.76 17.03 3.33
C PHE A 160 -3.40 17.01 2.63
N ASN A 161 -3.39 17.10 1.31
CA ASN A 161 -2.18 17.13 0.50
C ASN A 161 -1.58 18.55 0.36
N LYS A 162 -2.25 19.59 0.83
CA LYS A 162 -1.72 20.97 0.80
C LYS A 162 -0.40 21.03 1.55
N GLY A 163 0.58 21.64 0.92
CA GLY A 163 1.91 21.80 1.50
C GLY A 163 2.78 20.54 1.44
N ARG A 164 2.30 19.45 0.84
CA ARG A 164 3.13 18.28 0.60
C ARG A 164 4.31 18.67 -0.29
N PRO A 165 5.57 18.32 0.10
CA PRO A 165 6.74 18.66 -0.69
C PRO A 165 6.62 18.09 -2.10
N ALA A 166 6.97 18.90 -3.10
CA ALA A 166 7.14 18.38 -4.45
C ALA A 166 8.20 17.27 -4.47
N GLY A 167 8.03 16.31 -5.36
CA GLY A 167 9.02 15.25 -5.57
C GLY A 167 10.37 15.83 -6.05
N ARG A 168 11.38 14.97 -6.14
CA ARG A 168 12.74 15.36 -6.58
C ARG A 168 12.70 15.99 -7.98
N PRO A 169 13.59 16.96 -8.28
CA PRO A 169 13.62 17.59 -9.59
C PRO A 169 13.85 16.60 -10.73
N VAL A 170 13.23 16.86 -11.87
CA VAL A 170 13.43 16.22 -13.17
C VAL A 170 13.82 17.29 -14.20
N GLY A 171 14.09 16.93 -15.45
CA GLY A 171 14.48 17.89 -16.46
C GLY A 171 13.42 18.94 -16.74
N GLU A 172 12.17 18.50 -16.95
CA GLU A 172 11.04 19.39 -17.21
C GLU A 172 9.74 18.79 -16.66
N VAL A 173 8.82 19.66 -16.24
CA VAL A 173 7.46 19.30 -15.89
C VAL A 173 6.51 20.21 -16.63
N GLY A 174 5.59 19.63 -17.38
CA GLY A 174 4.55 20.33 -18.13
C GLY A 174 3.16 19.80 -17.82
N THR A 175 2.15 20.54 -18.24
CA THR A 175 0.74 20.13 -18.20
C THR A 175 0.13 20.36 -19.56
N GLY A 176 -0.92 19.63 -19.89
CA GLY A 176 -1.64 19.80 -21.16
C GLY A 176 -2.96 19.06 -21.15
N MET A 177 -3.59 19.05 -22.33
CA MET A 177 -4.83 18.32 -22.58
C MET A 177 -4.60 17.32 -23.70
N LEU A 178 -5.12 16.12 -23.56
CA LEU A 178 -5.14 15.09 -24.58
C LEU A 178 -6.57 14.68 -24.92
N GLN A 179 -6.76 14.02 -26.05
CA GLN A 179 -8.08 13.53 -26.44
C GLN A 179 -8.40 12.22 -25.73
N GLY A 180 -9.36 12.24 -24.81
CA GLY A 180 -9.96 11.08 -24.18
C GLY A 180 -11.05 10.42 -25.02
N ALA A 181 -11.75 9.47 -24.42
CA ALA A 181 -12.83 8.75 -25.10
C ALA A 181 -14.06 9.65 -25.37
N ASP A 182 -14.32 10.61 -24.48
CA ASP A 182 -15.47 11.50 -24.54
C ASP A 182 -15.05 12.92 -24.09
N GLY A 183 -14.19 13.53 -24.88
CA GLY A 183 -13.66 14.87 -24.63
C GLY A 183 -12.23 14.92 -24.15
N PRO A 184 -11.73 16.15 -23.87
CA PRO A 184 -10.36 16.36 -23.46
C PRO A 184 -10.12 15.91 -22.02
N LEU A 185 -8.95 15.32 -21.78
CA LEU A 185 -8.46 14.91 -20.46
C LEU A 185 -7.19 15.67 -20.11
N PRO A 186 -7.03 16.15 -18.87
CA PRO A 186 -5.79 16.76 -18.43
C PRO A 186 -4.69 15.71 -18.29
N TYR A 187 -3.44 16.12 -18.52
CA TYR A 187 -2.28 15.32 -18.21
C TYR A 187 -1.17 16.15 -17.60
N LYS A 188 -0.30 15.49 -16.82
CA LYS A 188 0.97 16.03 -16.36
C LYS A 188 2.11 15.24 -16.94
N LEU A 189 3.09 15.96 -17.49
CA LEU A 189 4.25 15.43 -18.19
C LEU A 189 5.50 15.62 -17.36
N TYR A 190 6.34 14.60 -17.29
CA TYR A 190 7.65 14.62 -16.63
C TYR A 190 8.70 14.16 -17.64
N ARG A 191 9.66 15.03 -17.97
CA ARG A 191 10.77 14.72 -18.88
C ARG A 191 12.08 14.56 -18.13
N PRO A 192 12.92 13.58 -18.51
CA PRO A 192 14.27 13.46 -17.98
C PRO A 192 15.13 14.68 -18.32
N ALA A 193 16.20 14.91 -17.55
CA ALA A 193 17.17 15.97 -17.84
C ALA A 193 18.14 15.61 -18.98
N THR A 194 18.16 14.34 -19.40
CA THR A 194 19.01 13.85 -20.50
C THR A 194 18.41 14.22 -21.85
N ALA A 195 19.24 14.29 -22.88
CA ALA A 195 18.77 14.51 -24.25
C ALA A 195 17.95 13.32 -24.76
N GLY A 196 16.82 13.61 -25.42
CA GLY A 196 15.91 12.61 -26.00
C GLY A 196 16.30 12.16 -27.41
N PRO A 197 15.41 11.42 -28.10
CA PRO A 197 14.05 11.07 -27.67
C PRO A 197 14.00 9.93 -26.67
N HIS A 198 13.02 9.96 -25.74
CA HIS A 198 12.87 9.02 -24.64
C HIS A 198 11.70 8.05 -24.84
N PRO A 199 11.74 6.82 -24.27
CA PRO A 199 10.54 6.00 -24.16
C PRO A 199 9.48 6.69 -23.30
N ILE A 200 8.18 6.38 -23.55
CA ILE A 200 7.05 6.98 -22.83
C ILE A 200 6.36 5.92 -21.97
N VAL A 201 6.04 6.31 -20.75
CA VAL A 201 5.16 5.60 -19.83
C VAL A 201 3.88 6.40 -19.66
N VAL A 202 2.75 5.81 -20.00
CA VAL A 202 1.41 6.32 -19.69
C VAL A 202 1.06 5.87 -18.28
N TYR A 203 0.85 6.81 -17.37
CA TYR A 203 0.63 6.52 -15.97
C TYR A 203 -0.80 6.86 -15.55
N PHE A 204 -1.46 5.96 -14.84
CA PHE A 204 -2.79 6.14 -14.25
C PHE A 204 -2.69 6.12 -12.72
N HIS A 205 -3.14 7.21 -12.09
CA HIS A 205 -3.12 7.36 -10.63
C HIS A 205 -4.11 6.43 -9.92
N GLY A 206 -3.86 6.18 -8.63
CA GLY A 206 -4.78 5.46 -7.76
C GLY A 206 -5.97 6.32 -7.29
N GLY A 207 -6.80 5.75 -6.41
CA GLY A 207 -7.93 6.47 -5.81
C GLY A 207 -9.31 5.85 -6.06
N GLY A 208 -9.37 4.54 -6.33
CA GLY A 208 -10.63 3.79 -6.44
C GLY A 208 -11.55 4.29 -7.55
N TRP A 209 -11.01 4.84 -8.64
CA TRP A 209 -11.74 5.47 -9.77
C TRP A 209 -12.57 6.70 -9.37
N VAL A 210 -12.48 7.16 -8.13
CA VAL A 210 -13.29 8.24 -7.53
C VAL A 210 -12.44 9.43 -7.10
N LEU A 211 -11.26 9.16 -6.59
CA LEU A 211 -10.37 10.12 -5.94
C LEU A 211 -9.07 10.30 -6.75
N GLY A 212 -8.36 11.38 -6.47
CA GLY A 212 -7.09 11.70 -7.12
C GLY A 212 -7.26 12.51 -8.41
N ASP A 213 -6.13 12.80 -9.04
CA ASP A 213 -5.99 13.52 -10.30
C ASP A 213 -4.60 13.23 -10.90
N GLU A 214 -4.28 13.85 -12.03
CA GLU A 214 -2.97 13.72 -12.68
C GLU A 214 -1.79 14.27 -11.85
N LEU A 215 -2.09 15.00 -10.75
CA LEU A 215 -1.09 15.58 -9.84
C LEU A 215 -0.83 14.73 -8.61
N SER A 216 -1.73 13.82 -8.29
CA SER A 216 -1.78 13.10 -7.00
C SER A 216 -0.50 12.30 -6.71
N ASP A 217 0.10 11.70 -7.73
CA ASP A 217 1.30 10.87 -7.62
C ASP A 217 2.58 11.58 -8.13
N ASP A 218 2.62 12.94 -8.07
CA ASP A 218 3.77 13.74 -8.53
C ASP A 218 5.13 13.25 -8.01
N PRO A 219 5.32 12.98 -6.70
CA PRO A 219 6.60 12.49 -6.20
C PRO A 219 7.01 11.14 -6.81
N PHE A 220 6.06 10.24 -7.01
CA PHE A 220 6.30 8.94 -7.62
C PHE A 220 6.64 9.07 -9.10
N CYS A 221 5.87 9.84 -9.87
CA CYS A 221 6.11 10.07 -11.29
C CYS A 221 7.48 10.72 -11.54
N ARG A 222 7.90 11.68 -10.70
CA ARG A 222 9.24 12.27 -10.77
C ARG A 222 10.33 11.24 -10.46
N ASP A 223 10.17 10.42 -9.43
CA ASP A 223 11.17 9.41 -9.10
C ASP A 223 11.27 8.33 -10.17
N LEU A 224 10.14 7.91 -10.74
CA LEU A 224 10.10 6.99 -11.87
C LEU A 224 10.81 7.58 -13.09
N CYS A 225 10.49 8.82 -13.49
CA CYS A 225 11.14 9.53 -14.58
C CYS A 225 12.67 9.62 -14.38
N ARG A 226 13.10 10.03 -13.19
CA ARG A 226 14.51 10.21 -12.86
C ARG A 226 15.31 8.90 -12.88
N ARG A 227 14.71 7.81 -12.37
CA ARG A 227 15.38 6.50 -12.26
C ARG A 227 15.41 5.74 -13.58
N THR A 228 14.39 5.90 -14.40
CA THR A 228 14.27 5.13 -15.65
C THR A 228 14.80 5.90 -16.87
N GLY A 229 14.92 7.23 -16.79
CA GLY A 229 15.21 8.06 -17.95
C GLY A 229 14.07 8.08 -18.97
N MET A 230 12.84 7.73 -18.58
CA MET A 230 11.67 7.71 -19.45
C MET A 230 10.81 8.96 -19.22
N ILE A 231 10.07 9.37 -20.23
CA ILE A 231 8.98 10.34 -20.07
C ILE A 231 7.82 9.66 -19.35
N ILE A 232 7.25 10.34 -18.34
CA ILE A 232 6.03 9.88 -17.68
C ILE A 232 4.90 10.85 -18.03
N VAL A 233 3.78 10.33 -18.51
CA VAL A 233 2.56 11.08 -18.77
C VAL A 233 1.48 10.59 -17.82
N SER A 234 1.24 11.35 -16.75
CA SER A 234 0.18 11.07 -15.77
C SER A 234 -1.14 11.61 -16.30
N VAL A 235 -2.15 10.75 -16.43
CA VAL A 235 -3.43 11.05 -17.06
C VAL A 235 -4.54 11.25 -16.03
N GLY A 236 -5.25 12.37 -16.13
CA GLY A 236 -6.46 12.64 -15.35
C GLY A 236 -7.70 12.06 -16.04
N TYR A 237 -7.97 10.78 -15.81
CA TYR A 237 -9.14 10.10 -16.37
C TYR A 237 -10.43 10.51 -15.65
N ARG A 238 -11.60 10.36 -16.29
CA ARG A 238 -12.90 10.70 -15.71
C ARG A 238 -13.25 9.79 -14.53
N HIS A 239 -13.79 10.40 -13.47
CA HIS A 239 -14.07 9.73 -12.20
C HIS A 239 -15.55 9.39 -12.03
N ALA A 240 -15.80 8.32 -11.29
CA ALA A 240 -17.08 8.00 -10.70
C ALA A 240 -17.33 8.90 -9.45
N PRO A 241 -18.59 9.13 -9.06
CA PRO A 241 -19.82 8.60 -9.64
C PRO A 241 -20.32 9.37 -10.87
N GLU A 242 -19.72 10.52 -11.20
CA GLU A 242 -20.16 11.38 -12.31
C GLU A 242 -20.03 10.65 -13.66
N HIS A 243 -18.95 9.90 -13.80
CA HIS A 243 -18.62 9.09 -14.97
C HIS A 243 -18.32 7.65 -14.56
N ARG A 244 -19.40 6.88 -14.37
CA ARG A 244 -19.30 5.47 -14.00
C ARG A 244 -18.64 4.63 -15.09
N PHE A 245 -18.33 3.38 -14.78
CA PHE A 245 -17.93 2.39 -15.79
C PHE A 245 -18.84 2.46 -17.03
N PRO A 246 -18.29 2.46 -18.25
CA PRO A 246 -16.89 2.15 -18.61
C PRO A 246 -15.96 3.39 -18.78
N ALA A 247 -16.33 4.58 -18.32
CA ALA A 247 -15.66 5.83 -18.66
C ALA A 247 -14.14 5.79 -18.42
N ALA A 248 -13.68 5.43 -17.22
CA ALA A 248 -12.25 5.39 -16.89
C ALA A 248 -11.47 4.39 -17.74
N ALA A 249 -12.05 3.22 -18.02
CA ALA A 249 -11.44 2.19 -18.87
C ALA A 249 -11.27 2.66 -20.32
N GLU A 250 -12.29 3.30 -20.88
CA GLU A 250 -12.25 3.85 -22.24
C GLU A 250 -11.31 5.06 -22.33
N ASP A 251 -11.24 5.89 -21.31
CA ASP A 251 -10.29 7.00 -21.23
C ASP A 251 -8.85 6.50 -21.16
N GLY A 252 -8.56 5.45 -20.38
CA GLY A 252 -7.24 4.85 -20.32
C GLY A 252 -6.75 4.38 -21.69
N TYR A 253 -7.62 3.68 -22.42
CA TYR A 253 -7.34 3.26 -23.80
C TYR A 253 -7.16 4.44 -24.76
N ALA A 254 -8.08 5.41 -24.76
CA ALA A 254 -8.03 6.57 -25.64
C ALA A 254 -6.81 7.43 -25.39
N ALA A 255 -6.48 7.69 -24.12
CA ALA A 255 -5.30 8.45 -23.73
C ALA A 255 -4.00 7.75 -24.19
N THR A 256 -3.91 6.44 -23.99
CA THR A 256 -2.73 5.66 -24.43
C THR A 256 -2.57 5.72 -25.97
N ARG A 257 -3.67 5.59 -26.71
CA ARG A 257 -3.66 5.71 -28.16
C ARG A 257 -3.23 7.11 -28.62
N TRP A 258 -3.75 8.16 -27.98
CA TRP A 258 -3.39 9.54 -28.28
C TRP A 258 -1.90 9.79 -28.01
N ILE A 259 -1.40 9.40 -26.83
CA ILE A 259 -0.01 9.57 -26.42
C ILE A 259 0.95 8.84 -27.38
N ALA A 260 0.61 7.62 -27.79
CA ALA A 260 1.42 6.86 -28.75
C ALA A 260 1.48 7.54 -30.12
N ALA A 261 0.36 8.15 -30.57
CA ALA A 261 0.29 8.88 -31.85
C ALA A 261 1.00 10.25 -31.83
N HIS A 262 1.15 10.89 -30.66
CA HIS A 262 1.77 12.21 -30.48
C HIS A 262 3.10 12.12 -29.70
N ALA A 263 3.78 10.97 -29.78
CA ALA A 263 5.01 10.73 -29.02
C ALA A 263 6.08 11.80 -29.29
N ASP A 264 6.28 12.18 -30.55
CA ASP A 264 7.26 13.20 -30.96
C ASP A 264 6.98 14.58 -30.34
N GLU A 265 5.70 15.00 -30.29
CA GLU A 265 5.27 16.28 -29.70
C GLU A 265 5.55 16.30 -28.18
N LEU A 266 5.49 15.14 -27.53
CA LEU A 266 5.80 14.97 -26.12
C LEU A 266 7.30 14.83 -25.84
N GLY A 267 8.17 14.84 -26.89
CA GLY A 267 9.62 14.62 -26.78
C GLY A 267 10.00 13.16 -26.62
N GLY A 268 9.07 12.26 -26.89
CA GLY A 268 9.27 10.83 -26.89
C GLY A 268 9.73 10.29 -28.24
N ARG A 269 10.14 9.04 -28.26
CA ARG A 269 10.42 8.33 -29.52
C ARG A 269 9.14 7.66 -30.03
N PRO A 270 8.90 7.68 -31.35
CA PRO A 270 7.82 6.89 -31.95
C PRO A 270 7.98 5.40 -31.67
N GLY A 271 6.86 4.70 -31.54
CA GLY A 271 6.83 3.26 -31.32
C GLY A 271 6.04 2.84 -30.09
N PRO A 272 6.32 1.64 -29.57
CA PRO A 272 5.58 1.11 -28.44
C PRO A 272 5.72 1.99 -27.18
N VAL A 273 4.62 2.16 -26.46
CA VAL A 273 4.61 2.81 -25.14
C VAL A 273 4.55 1.77 -24.02
N LEU A 274 4.87 2.17 -22.79
CA LEU A 274 4.57 1.40 -21.61
C LEU A 274 3.33 1.99 -20.92
N VAL A 275 2.60 1.15 -20.21
CA VAL A 275 1.53 1.60 -19.33
C VAL A 275 1.87 1.28 -17.89
N ALA A 276 1.48 2.14 -16.97
CA ALA A 276 1.72 1.95 -15.55
C ALA A 276 0.53 2.48 -14.74
N GLY A 277 0.33 1.93 -13.56
CA GLY A 277 -0.68 2.49 -12.67
C GLY A 277 -0.66 1.85 -11.30
N TRP A 278 -1.23 2.57 -10.35
CA TRP A 278 -1.36 2.17 -8.95
C TRP A 278 -2.81 1.93 -8.58
N SER A 279 -3.14 0.82 -7.88
CA SER A 279 -4.48 0.50 -7.39
C SER A 279 -5.53 0.50 -8.53
N ALA A 280 -6.54 1.38 -8.49
CA ALA A 280 -7.48 1.59 -9.60
C ALA A 280 -6.78 1.99 -10.91
N GLY A 281 -5.70 2.76 -10.85
CA GLY A 281 -4.88 3.06 -12.02
C GLY A 281 -4.17 1.84 -12.58
N GLY A 282 -3.75 0.90 -11.72
CA GLY A 282 -3.24 -0.41 -12.12
C GLY A 282 -4.30 -1.27 -12.82
N ASN A 283 -5.55 -1.18 -12.39
CA ASN A 283 -6.68 -1.76 -13.09
C ASN A 283 -6.83 -1.17 -14.50
N ILE A 284 -6.86 0.17 -14.62
CA ILE A 284 -6.97 0.86 -15.90
C ILE A 284 -5.81 0.48 -16.84
N ALA A 285 -4.58 0.39 -16.33
CA ALA A 285 -3.41 -0.01 -17.12
C ALA A 285 -3.56 -1.45 -17.68
N ALA A 286 -3.98 -2.41 -16.85
CA ALA A 286 -4.22 -3.78 -17.26
C ALA A 286 -5.36 -3.89 -18.29
N VAL A 287 -6.46 -3.19 -18.07
CA VAL A 287 -7.60 -3.11 -19.00
C VAL A 287 -7.19 -2.47 -20.32
N THR A 288 -6.37 -1.41 -20.27
CA THR A 288 -5.84 -0.75 -21.47
C THR A 288 -5.04 -1.74 -22.33
N CYS A 289 -4.24 -2.62 -21.73
CA CYS A 289 -3.52 -3.67 -22.46
C CYS A 289 -4.47 -4.65 -23.16
N GLN A 290 -5.55 -5.05 -22.49
CA GLN A 290 -6.58 -5.93 -23.09
C GLN A 290 -7.28 -5.24 -24.26
N LEU A 291 -7.71 -3.98 -24.07
CA LEU A 291 -8.36 -3.20 -25.12
C LEU A 291 -7.44 -2.93 -26.31
N ALA A 292 -6.16 -2.65 -26.07
CA ALA A 292 -5.17 -2.45 -27.14
C ALA A 292 -4.97 -3.70 -27.97
N ARG A 293 -4.83 -4.86 -27.35
CA ARG A 293 -4.77 -6.16 -28.04
C ARG A 293 -6.04 -6.41 -28.86
N ASP A 294 -7.20 -6.27 -28.26
CA ASP A 294 -8.48 -6.64 -28.86
C ASP A 294 -8.93 -5.68 -29.98
N ARG A 295 -8.45 -4.43 -29.93
CA ARG A 295 -8.77 -3.36 -30.91
C ARG A 295 -7.64 -3.10 -31.92
N GLY A 296 -6.55 -3.87 -31.87
CA GLY A 296 -5.43 -3.75 -32.83
C GLY A 296 -4.54 -2.53 -32.62
N GLY A 297 -4.25 -2.18 -31.39
CA GLY A 297 -3.31 -1.12 -31.03
C GLY A 297 -3.90 -0.09 -30.05
N PRO A 298 -3.07 0.83 -29.49
CA PRO A 298 -1.65 1.03 -29.80
C PRO A 298 -0.76 -0.13 -29.32
N GLU A 299 0.46 -0.21 -29.86
CA GLU A 299 1.44 -1.18 -29.39
C GLU A 299 1.93 -0.80 -27.99
N ILE A 300 1.82 -1.75 -27.05
CA ILE A 300 2.26 -1.60 -25.66
C ILE A 300 3.38 -2.61 -25.42
N SER A 301 4.57 -2.13 -25.04
CA SER A 301 5.76 -2.97 -24.83
C SER A 301 5.86 -3.58 -23.44
N GLY A 302 5.10 -3.07 -22.47
CA GLY A 302 5.11 -3.58 -21.10
C GLY A 302 4.10 -2.87 -20.20
N GLN A 303 3.80 -3.49 -19.08
CA GLN A 303 2.91 -2.94 -18.07
C GLN A 303 3.51 -3.02 -16.67
N LEU A 304 3.45 -1.91 -15.92
CA LEU A 304 3.83 -1.82 -14.50
C LEU A 304 2.57 -1.66 -13.66
N LEU A 305 2.22 -2.70 -12.93
CA LEU A 305 1.00 -2.78 -12.13
C LEU A 305 1.35 -2.75 -10.64
N ILE A 306 1.01 -1.66 -9.94
CA ILE A 306 1.33 -1.49 -8.52
C ILE A 306 0.06 -1.70 -7.72
N CYS A 307 0.00 -2.76 -6.91
CA CYS A 307 -1.17 -3.18 -6.13
C CYS A 307 -2.48 -3.09 -6.96
N PRO A 308 -2.53 -3.66 -8.19
CA PRO A 308 -3.65 -3.45 -9.10
C PRO A 308 -4.94 -4.07 -8.58
N VAL A 309 -6.07 -3.40 -8.80
CA VAL A 309 -7.38 -4.01 -8.59
C VAL A 309 -7.71 -4.91 -9.78
N THR A 310 -7.60 -6.22 -9.60
CA THR A 310 -7.70 -7.19 -10.70
C THR A 310 -8.99 -7.98 -10.73
N ASP A 311 -9.70 -8.07 -9.60
CA ASP A 311 -10.97 -8.80 -9.47
C ASP A 311 -11.94 -8.05 -8.56
N SER A 312 -13.22 -8.37 -8.69
CA SER A 312 -14.35 -7.76 -7.98
C SER A 312 -14.92 -8.63 -6.86
N THR A 313 -14.24 -9.73 -6.50
CA THR A 313 -14.66 -10.61 -5.40
C THR A 313 -14.16 -10.09 -4.05
N PHE A 314 -14.98 -10.29 -3.00
CA PHE A 314 -14.70 -9.84 -1.62
C PHE A 314 -14.64 -10.99 -0.62
N ASP A 315 -14.54 -12.22 -1.12
CA ASP A 315 -14.55 -13.46 -0.34
C ASP A 315 -13.16 -13.97 0.06
N ARG A 316 -12.11 -13.25 -0.35
CA ARG A 316 -10.73 -13.62 0.00
C ARG A 316 -10.47 -13.35 1.48
N GLN A 317 -9.68 -14.23 2.10
CA GLN A 317 -9.31 -14.13 3.52
C GLN A 317 -8.67 -12.75 3.83
N SER A 318 -7.91 -12.17 2.91
CA SER A 318 -7.30 -10.84 3.10
C SER A 318 -8.32 -9.71 3.34
N TYR A 319 -9.53 -9.80 2.77
CA TYR A 319 -10.61 -8.83 3.06
C TYR A 319 -11.19 -8.96 4.47
N VAL A 320 -11.08 -10.14 5.07
CA VAL A 320 -11.46 -10.37 6.47
C VAL A 320 -10.35 -9.90 7.40
N ASP A 321 -9.12 -10.33 7.13
CA ASP A 321 -7.94 -10.04 7.95
C ASP A 321 -7.61 -8.55 8.01
N ASN A 322 -7.84 -7.81 6.92
CA ASN A 322 -7.52 -6.40 6.79
C ASN A 322 -8.77 -5.51 6.70
N ALA A 323 -9.91 -5.98 7.25
CA ALA A 323 -11.20 -5.27 7.15
C ALA A 323 -11.18 -3.87 7.77
N ALA A 324 -10.38 -3.67 8.82
CA ALA A 324 -10.25 -2.42 9.56
C ALA A 324 -8.83 -2.25 10.10
N GLY A 325 -8.48 -1.01 10.53
CA GLY A 325 -7.17 -0.72 11.12
C GLY A 325 -6.07 -0.39 10.11
N TYR A 326 -6.38 -0.43 8.82
CA TYR A 326 -5.49 -0.04 7.71
C TYR A 326 -6.07 1.16 6.98
N PHE A 327 -5.23 1.80 6.13
CA PHE A 327 -5.66 2.96 5.35
C PHE A 327 -6.82 2.61 4.40
N LEU A 328 -6.72 1.47 3.70
CA LEU A 328 -7.77 0.95 2.84
C LEU A 328 -8.56 -0.12 3.59
N THR A 329 -9.75 0.24 4.04
CA THR A 329 -10.65 -0.67 4.74
C THR A 329 -11.54 -1.46 3.76
N ARG A 330 -12.12 -2.55 4.23
CA ARG A 330 -13.14 -3.29 3.46
C ARG A 330 -14.36 -2.42 3.13
N GLY A 331 -14.79 -1.56 4.07
CA GLY A 331 -15.89 -0.62 3.86
C GLY A 331 -15.59 0.37 2.74
N LEU A 332 -14.39 0.95 2.76
CA LEU A 332 -13.94 1.87 1.71
C LEU A 332 -13.84 1.18 0.34
N MET A 333 -13.41 -0.08 0.28
CA MET A 333 -13.40 -0.85 -0.98
C MET A 333 -14.82 -1.05 -1.53
N PHE A 334 -15.80 -1.42 -0.70
CA PHE A 334 -17.20 -1.53 -1.13
C PHE A 334 -17.73 -0.20 -1.65
N TRP A 335 -17.44 0.90 -0.97
CA TRP A 335 -17.86 2.23 -1.39
C TRP A 335 -17.31 2.62 -2.77
N PHE A 336 -16.03 2.38 -3.04
CA PHE A 336 -15.44 2.59 -4.36
C PHE A 336 -16.15 1.78 -5.44
N TRP A 337 -16.38 0.49 -5.21
CA TRP A 337 -17.04 -0.37 -6.17
C TRP A 337 -18.49 0.05 -6.46
N ASP A 338 -19.23 0.45 -5.45
CA ASP A 338 -20.63 0.89 -5.60
C ASP A 338 -20.74 2.20 -6.37
N LEU A 339 -19.76 3.10 -6.24
CA LEU A 339 -19.67 4.31 -7.02
C LEU A 339 -19.22 4.03 -8.46
N TYR A 340 -18.23 3.14 -8.66
CA TYR A 340 -17.61 2.90 -9.96
C TYR A 340 -18.52 2.18 -10.93
N CYS A 341 -19.15 1.06 -10.54
CA CYS A 341 -19.93 0.24 -11.45
C CYS A 341 -21.18 -0.35 -10.79
N SER A 342 -22.12 -0.86 -11.61
CA SER A 342 -23.23 -1.65 -11.09
C SER A 342 -22.79 -3.06 -10.70
N PRO A 343 -23.57 -3.75 -9.85
CA PRO A 343 -23.28 -5.17 -9.54
C PRO A 343 -23.24 -6.07 -10.78
N ALA A 344 -24.03 -5.76 -11.81
CA ALA A 344 -24.05 -6.52 -13.07
C ALA A 344 -22.76 -6.37 -13.87
N ASP A 345 -22.11 -5.20 -13.79
CA ASP A 345 -20.86 -4.91 -14.51
C ASP A 345 -19.64 -5.58 -13.87
N ARG A 346 -19.71 -6.00 -12.61
CA ARG A 346 -18.56 -6.52 -11.84
C ARG A 346 -17.88 -7.76 -12.46
N THR A 347 -18.56 -8.44 -13.36
CA THR A 347 -17.98 -9.58 -14.10
C THR A 347 -17.41 -9.21 -15.47
N ASP A 348 -17.59 -7.96 -15.91
CA ASP A 348 -17.01 -7.48 -17.18
C ASP A 348 -15.47 -7.46 -17.07
N PRO A 349 -14.74 -8.02 -18.05
CA PRO A 349 -13.27 -7.99 -18.06
C PRO A 349 -12.67 -6.57 -18.00
N ARG A 350 -13.39 -5.56 -18.45
CA ARG A 350 -12.95 -4.16 -18.36
C ARG A 350 -13.10 -3.57 -16.96
N VAL A 351 -13.79 -4.27 -16.07
CA VAL A 351 -13.92 -3.96 -14.63
C VAL A 351 -12.97 -4.84 -13.83
N ALA A 352 -12.97 -6.13 -14.12
CA ALA A 352 -12.19 -7.17 -13.43
C ALA A 352 -11.25 -7.86 -14.44
N PRO A 353 -10.08 -7.29 -14.74
CA PRO A 353 -9.22 -7.75 -15.83
C PRO A 353 -8.74 -9.20 -15.67
N LEU A 354 -8.71 -9.75 -14.47
CA LEU A 354 -8.39 -11.16 -14.23
C LEU A 354 -9.42 -12.13 -14.85
N ARG A 355 -10.63 -11.67 -15.15
CA ARG A 355 -11.70 -12.45 -15.80
C ARG A 355 -11.63 -12.40 -17.32
N GLY A 356 -10.76 -11.57 -17.88
CA GLY A 356 -10.52 -11.45 -19.30
C GLY A 356 -9.52 -12.50 -19.83
N LYS A 357 -9.33 -12.49 -21.15
CA LYS A 357 -8.27 -13.27 -21.78
C LYS A 357 -6.92 -12.64 -21.48
N LEU A 358 -5.99 -13.41 -20.94
CA LEU A 358 -4.67 -12.92 -20.53
C LEU A 358 -3.60 -13.25 -21.59
N GLU A 359 -3.89 -14.10 -22.54
CA GLU A 359 -2.97 -14.44 -23.63
C GLU A 359 -2.74 -13.25 -24.55
N GLY A 360 -1.50 -13.11 -25.03
CA GLY A 360 -1.11 -12.05 -25.97
C GLY A 360 -1.01 -10.66 -25.34
N LEU A 361 -1.06 -10.54 -24.01
CA LEU A 361 -0.79 -9.28 -23.31
C LEU A 361 0.72 -8.99 -23.26
N PRO A 362 1.12 -7.72 -23.18
CA PRO A 362 2.51 -7.35 -23.00
C PRO A 362 3.07 -7.85 -21.65
N PRO A 363 4.40 -8.05 -21.55
CA PRO A 363 5.03 -8.42 -20.29
C PRO A 363 4.59 -7.51 -19.14
N ALA A 364 4.33 -8.12 -17.97
CA ALA A 364 3.89 -7.41 -16.79
C ALA A 364 4.92 -7.48 -15.66
N PHE A 365 5.20 -6.34 -15.02
CA PHE A 365 5.80 -6.30 -13.71
C PHE A 365 4.71 -5.93 -12.70
N ILE A 366 4.43 -6.85 -11.78
CA ILE A 366 3.42 -6.67 -10.75
C ILE A 366 4.14 -6.45 -9.42
N ALA A 367 3.99 -5.26 -8.85
CA ALA A 367 4.44 -4.96 -7.51
C ALA A 367 3.25 -5.04 -6.57
N ASP A 368 3.22 -6.07 -5.74
CA ASP A 368 2.19 -6.27 -4.73
C ASP A 368 2.84 -6.59 -3.39
N ARG A 369 2.12 -6.37 -2.31
CA ARG A 369 2.52 -6.75 -0.96
C ARG A 369 1.54 -7.75 -0.38
N LYS A 370 2.05 -8.89 0.04
CA LYS A 370 1.30 -9.99 0.66
C LYS A 370 0.50 -9.57 1.92
N SER A 371 0.76 -8.38 2.44
CA SER A 371 0.20 -7.91 3.72
C SER A 371 -0.83 -6.78 3.61
N VAL A 372 -1.25 -6.34 2.43
CA VAL A 372 -2.07 -5.13 2.31
C VAL A 372 -3.38 -5.32 1.52
N VAL A 373 -3.55 -6.42 0.81
CA VAL A 373 -4.83 -6.70 0.11
C VAL A 373 -5.19 -8.16 0.19
#